data_ef8791b20153c01781724a8da964fed1
#
_entry.id   ef8791b20153c01781724a8da964fed1
#
_cell.length_a   1.000
_cell.length_b   1.000
_cell.length_c   1.000
_cell.angle_alpha   90.00
_cell.angle_beta   90.00
_cell.angle_gamma   90.00
#
_symmetry.space_group_name_H-M   'P 1'
#
loop_
_entity.id
_entity.type
_entity.pdbx_description
1 polymer ?
#
loop_
_entity_poly.entity_id
_entity_poly.type
_entity_poly.pdbx_seq_one_letter_code
_entity_poly.pdbx_strand_id
1 'polypeptide(L)'
;IEPQFYALLRKHAGLTDADFDAQMDRKAWPALKEKLAKVFKSKSRADWCKIMEGTDICFAPILTMAQAPDHPHMAARKVFVERHGVTQPAPAPRFSRTPSAIREPELAKIGDVTAAWKSGR
;
A
#
# COMPACT_ATOMS: atom_id res chain seq x y z
N ILE A 1 14.90 9.67 4.76
CA ILE A 1 16.28 10.11 4.48
C ILE A 1 16.41 11.57 4.86
N GLU A 2 15.46 12.42 4.49
CA GLU A 2 15.48 13.85 4.74
C GLU A 2 15.38 14.13 6.26
N PRO A 3 16.25 15.04 6.78
CA PRO A 3 16.34 15.27 8.22
C PRO A 3 15.02 15.70 8.88
N GLN A 4 14.21 16.51 8.19
CA GLN A 4 12.93 17.01 8.71
C GLN A 4 11.91 15.87 8.95
N PHE A 5 11.80 14.93 8.02
CA PHE A 5 10.88 13.78 8.15
C PHE A 5 11.38 12.80 9.21
N TYR A 6 12.68 12.59 9.29
CA TYR A 6 13.28 11.77 10.33
C TYR A 6 13.10 12.36 11.74
N ALA A 7 13.24 13.67 11.87
CA ALA A 7 12.98 14.36 13.13
C ALA A 7 11.52 14.18 13.59
N LEU A 8 10.56 14.28 12.65
CA LEU A 8 9.15 14.01 12.93
C LEU A 8 8.92 12.55 13.34
N LEU A 9 9.53 11.58 12.66
CA LEU A 9 9.46 10.17 13.04
C LEU A 9 9.98 9.97 14.47
N ARG A 10 11.14 10.51 14.79
CA ARG A 10 11.72 10.44 16.15
C ARG A 10 10.78 11.00 17.21
N LYS A 11 10.22 12.18 16.95
CA LYS A 11 9.25 12.84 17.85
C LYS A 11 8.01 11.98 18.09
N HIS A 12 7.34 11.56 17.03
CA HIS A 12 6.06 10.88 17.10
C HIS A 12 6.15 9.40 17.52
N ALA A 13 7.26 8.75 17.21
CA ALA A 13 7.51 7.37 17.66
C ALA A 13 8.23 7.31 19.03
N GLY A 14 8.61 8.44 19.62
CA GLY A 14 9.30 8.48 20.89
C GLY A 14 10.73 7.93 20.83
N LEU A 15 11.44 8.12 19.73
CA LEU A 15 12.81 7.63 19.54
C LEU A 15 13.82 8.57 20.21
N THR A 16 13.91 8.50 21.53
CA THR A 16 14.78 9.39 22.35
C THR A 16 16.21 8.88 22.53
N ASP A 17 16.45 7.59 22.21
CA ASP A 17 17.78 6.98 22.34
C ASP A 17 18.77 7.65 21.37
N ALA A 18 19.94 8.01 21.89
CA ALA A 18 21.01 8.68 21.13
C ALA A 18 21.53 7.85 19.94
N ASP A 19 21.38 6.54 19.97
CA ASP A 19 21.74 5.69 18.82
C ASP A 19 21.01 6.12 17.54
N PHE A 20 19.80 6.69 17.65
CA PHE A 20 19.05 7.20 16.50
C PHE A 20 19.66 8.46 15.87
N ASP A 21 20.68 9.09 16.49
CA ASP A 21 21.41 10.18 15.85
C ASP A 21 22.28 9.68 14.68
N ALA A 22 22.63 8.39 14.71
CA ALA A 22 23.42 7.74 13.66
C ALA A 22 22.60 7.30 12.43
N GLN A 23 21.56 8.06 12.03
CA GLN A 23 20.66 7.73 10.93
C GLN A 23 21.38 7.29 9.64
N MET A 24 22.47 7.94 9.28
CA MET A 24 23.19 7.69 8.03
C MET A 24 24.35 6.70 8.19
N ASP A 25 24.64 6.24 9.39
CA ASP A 25 25.66 5.20 9.60
C ASP A 25 25.10 3.81 9.27
N ARG A 26 25.49 3.31 8.11
CA ARG A 26 25.07 1.98 7.62
C ARG A 26 25.48 0.83 8.55
N LYS A 27 26.55 0.99 9.33
CA LYS A 27 27.00 -0.03 10.30
C LYS A 27 26.06 -0.12 11.50
N ALA A 28 25.42 1.00 11.86
CA ALA A 28 24.43 1.04 12.95
C ALA A 28 23.05 0.49 12.54
N TRP A 29 22.73 0.42 11.23
CA TRP A 29 21.39 0.05 10.77
C TRP A 29 20.83 -1.28 11.28
N PRO A 30 21.60 -2.38 11.39
CA PRO A 30 21.04 -3.62 11.94
C PRO A 30 20.52 -3.43 13.37
N ALA A 31 21.29 -2.77 14.24
CA ALA A 31 20.89 -2.50 15.62
C ALA A 31 19.70 -1.52 15.69
N LEU A 32 19.70 -0.47 14.86
CA LEU A 32 18.59 0.49 14.79
C LEU A 32 17.29 -0.17 14.30
N LYS A 33 17.34 -1.10 13.35
CA LYS A 33 16.17 -1.87 12.91
C LYS A 33 15.57 -2.69 14.05
N GLU A 34 16.41 -3.33 14.86
CA GLU A 34 15.95 -4.09 16.03
C GLU A 34 15.24 -3.17 17.05
N LYS A 35 15.81 -1.99 17.32
CA LYS A 35 15.20 -0.99 18.21
C LYS A 35 13.87 -0.50 17.65
N LEU A 36 13.81 -0.12 16.38
CA LEU A 36 12.58 0.31 15.72
C LEU A 36 11.51 -0.79 15.73
N ALA A 37 11.87 -2.03 15.46
CA ALA A 37 10.94 -3.14 15.50
C ALA A 37 10.29 -3.31 16.89
N LYS A 38 11.06 -3.13 17.96
CA LYS A 38 10.53 -3.14 19.35
C LYS A 38 9.55 -2.00 19.57
N VAL A 39 9.89 -0.79 19.13
CA VAL A 39 9.01 0.37 19.26
C VAL A 39 7.70 0.14 18.51
N PHE A 40 7.75 -0.26 17.24
CA PHE A 40 6.53 -0.50 16.47
C PHE A 40 5.68 -1.66 16.99
N LYS A 41 6.28 -2.67 17.61
CA LYS A 41 5.54 -3.75 18.29
C LYS A 41 4.83 -3.31 19.56
N SER A 42 5.14 -2.15 20.12
CA SER A 42 4.56 -1.66 21.38
C SER A 42 3.12 -1.16 21.25
N LYS A 43 2.62 -0.94 20.02
CA LYS A 43 1.27 -0.45 19.75
C LYS A 43 0.64 -1.20 18.57
N SER A 44 -0.69 -1.16 18.50
CA SER A 44 -1.40 -1.67 17.34
C SER A 44 -1.19 -0.78 16.11
N ARG A 45 -1.43 -1.32 14.91
CA ARG A 45 -1.43 -0.54 13.67
C ARG A 45 -2.41 0.65 13.76
N ALA A 46 -3.60 0.42 14.33
CA ALA A 46 -4.61 1.47 14.48
C ALA A 46 -4.13 2.62 15.38
N ASP A 47 -3.39 2.32 16.44
CA ASP A 47 -2.84 3.36 17.30
C ASP A 47 -1.69 4.11 16.63
N TRP A 48 -0.85 3.43 15.85
CA TRP A 48 0.16 4.10 15.05
C TRP A 48 -0.46 5.01 13.97
N CYS A 49 -1.57 4.59 13.33
CA CYS A 49 -2.31 5.44 12.40
C CYS A 49 -2.79 6.73 13.09
N LYS A 50 -3.37 6.65 14.29
CA LYS A 50 -3.80 7.85 15.05
C LYS A 50 -2.65 8.81 15.35
N ILE A 51 -1.45 8.29 15.55
CA ILE A 51 -0.26 9.09 15.88
C ILE A 51 0.37 9.72 14.64
N MET A 52 0.38 9.01 13.51
CA MET A 52 1.23 9.34 12.36
C MET A 52 0.47 9.80 11.12
N GLU A 53 -0.80 9.37 10.91
CA GLU A 53 -1.58 9.85 9.78
C GLU A 53 -1.87 11.34 9.87
N GLY A 54 -1.86 12.02 8.73
CA GLY A 54 -2.02 13.47 8.66
C GLY A 54 -0.79 14.27 9.07
N THR A 55 0.34 13.60 9.38
CA THR A 55 1.64 14.22 9.62
C THR A 55 2.55 14.08 8.39
N ASP A 56 3.64 14.81 8.35
CA ASP A 56 4.62 14.77 7.25
C ASP A 56 5.74 13.73 7.49
N ILE A 57 5.42 12.61 8.17
CA ILE A 57 6.38 11.53 8.49
C ILE A 57 6.65 10.60 7.30
N CYS A 58 5.93 10.72 6.20
CA CYS A 58 5.91 9.74 5.12
C CYS A 58 5.39 8.37 5.57
N PHE A 59 4.33 8.36 6.37
CA PHE A 59 3.70 7.18 6.93
C PHE A 59 2.51 6.72 6.08
N ALA A 60 2.37 5.40 5.93
CA ALA A 60 1.15 4.79 5.40
C ALA A 60 0.92 3.42 6.05
N PRO A 61 -0.33 3.05 6.37
CA PRO A 61 -0.63 1.73 6.91
C PRO A 61 -0.51 0.65 5.82
N ILE A 62 0.01 -0.51 6.20
CA ILE A 62 -0.08 -1.71 5.36
C ILE A 62 -1.45 -2.33 5.60
N LEU A 63 -2.25 -2.42 4.52
CA LEU A 63 -3.59 -2.95 4.55
C LEU A 63 -3.62 -4.39 4.05
N THR A 64 -4.57 -5.18 4.54
CA THR A 64 -4.89 -6.47 3.92
C THR A 64 -5.65 -6.25 2.61
N MET A 65 -5.71 -7.27 1.75
CA MET A 65 -6.49 -7.24 0.50
C MET A 65 -7.96 -6.88 0.75
N ALA A 66 -8.54 -7.41 1.83
CA ALA A 66 -9.93 -7.14 2.21
C ALA A 66 -10.15 -5.70 2.71
N GLN A 67 -9.14 -5.06 3.28
CA GLN A 67 -9.24 -3.70 3.83
C GLN A 67 -8.96 -2.61 2.78
N ALA A 68 -8.21 -2.94 1.75
CA ALA A 68 -7.76 -1.96 0.77
C ALA A 68 -8.93 -1.24 0.03
N PRO A 69 -10.02 -1.92 -0.40
CA PRO A 69 -11.14 -1.25 -1.05
C PRO A 69 -11.84 -0.20 -0.19
N ASP A 70 -11.92 -0.44 1.12
CA ASP A 70 -12.63 0.43 2.07
C ASP A 70 -11.76 1.58 2.60
N HIS A 71 -10.47 1.59 2.29
CA HIS A 71 -9.59 2.67 2.73
C HIS A 71 -10.02 4.00 2.13
N PRO A 72 -10.17 5.08 2.93
CA PRO A 72 -10.74 6.37 2.47
C PRO A 72 -10.08 6.91 1.21
N HIS A 73 -8.77 6.85 1.10
CA HIS A 73 -8.03 7.28 -0.09
C HIS A 73 -8.37 6.43 -1.32
N MET A 74 -8.43 5.10 -1.17
CA MET A 74 -8.74 4.19 -2.27
C MET A 74 -10.19 4.32 -2.73
N ALA A 75 -11.13 4.46 -1.78
CA ALA A 75 -12.54 4.70 -2.05
C ALA A 75 -12.77 6.04 -2.76
N ALA A 76 -12.19 7.14 -2.25
CA ALA A 76 -12.30 8.46 -2.86
C ALA A 76 -11.76 8.49 -4.30
N ARG A 77 -10.69 7.73 -4.56
CA ARG A 77 -10.11 7.61 -5.90
C ARG A 77 -10.76 6.53 -6.76
N LYS A 78 -11.74 5.80 -6.25
CA LYS A 78 -12.39 4.67 -6.96
C LYS A 78 -11.35 3.71 -7.55
N VAL A 79 -10.38 3.30 -6.73
CA VAL A 79 -9.30 2.40 -7.15
C VAL A 79 -9.83 0.97 -7.36
N PHE A 80 -10.88 0.62 -6.64
CA PHE A 80 -11.58 -0.66 -6.79
C PHE A 80 -13.00 -0.44 -7.30
N VAL A 81 -13.52 -1.42 -8.00
CA VAL A 81 -14.90 -1.47 -8.52
C VAL A 81 -15.48 -2.85 -8.26
N GLU A 82 -16.80 -2.92 -8.11
CA GLU A 82 -17.51 -4.19 -8.03
C GLU A 82 -18.10 -4.53 -9.38
N ARG A 83 -17.91 -5.78 -9.82
CA ARG A 83 -18.48 -6.34 -11.04
C ARG A 83 -18.93 -7.77 -10.77
N HIS A 84 -20.21 -8.05 -10.98
CA HIS A 84 -20.83 -9.36 -10.77
C HIS A 84 -20.55 -9.94 -9.36
N GLY A 85 -20.60 -9.07 -8.33
CA GLY A 85 -20.34 -9.46 -6.94
C GLY A 85 -18.85 -9.66 -6.60
N VAL A 86 -17.92 -9.31 -7.50
CA VAL A 86 -16.48 -9.41 -7.27
C VAL A 86 -15.85 -8.03 -7.23
N THR A 87 -15.19 -7.72 -6.12
CA THR A 87 -14.36 -6.50 -6.00
C THR A 87 -13.03 -6.72 -6.73
N GLN A 88 -12.72 -5.83 -7.67
CA GLN A 88 -11.50 -5.90 -8.48
C GLN A 88 -10.91 -4.50 -8.69
N PRO A 89 -9.63 -4.38 -9.04
CA PRO A 89 -9.03 -3.10 -9.38
C PRO A 89 -9.73 -2.44 -10.57
N ALA A 90 -9.93 -1.13 -10.48
CA ALA A 90 -10.37 -0.33 -11.61
C ALA A 90 -9.24 -0.22 -12.67
N PRO A 91 -9.57 0.01 -13.94
CA PRO A 91 -8.56 0.18 -14.97
C PRO A 91 -7.59 1.32 -14.67
N ALA A 92 -6.30 1.07 -14.93
CA ALA A 92 -5.23 2.05 -14.83
C ALA A 92 -4.27 1.89 -16.04
N PRO A 93 -3.64 2.98 -16.49
CA PRO A 93 -3.80 4.38 -16.08
C PRO A 93 -5.14 4.99 -16.52
N ARG A 94 -5.50 6.15 -15.93
CA ARG A 94 -6.74 6.87 -16.26
C ARG A 94 -6.44 8.01 -17.21
N PHE A 95 -6.82 7.84 -18.45
CA PHE A 95 -6.65 8.85 -19.48
C PHE A 95 -7.92 9.71 -19.59
N SER A 96 -7.76 11.03 -19.71
CA SER A 96 -8.89 11.97 -19.80
C SER A 96 -9.65 11.87 -21.13
N ARG A 97 -8.97 11.60 -22.24
CA ARG A 97 -9.57 11.54 -23.58
C ARG A 97 -10.00 10.13 -24.00
N THR A 98 -9.30 9.10 -23.49
CA THR A 98 -9.54 7.69 -23.83
C THR A 98 -9.59 6.85 -22.56
N PRO A 99 -10.66 7.01 -21.76
CA PRO A 99 -10.77 6.27 -20.51
C PRO A 99 -10.79 4.76 -20.77
N SER A 100 -10.00 4.04 -20.00
CA SER A 100 -10.01 2.57 -20.04
C SER A 100 -11.31 2.04 -19.44
N ALA A 101 -11.85 0.97 -20.05
CA ALA A 101 -13.04 0.28 -19.56
C ALA A 101 -12.75 -1.19 -19.21
N ILE A 102 -13.49 -1.72 -18.26
CA ILE A 102 -13.50 -3.16 -17.99
C ILE A 102 -14.37 -3.82 -19.05
N ARG A 103 -13.79 -4.77 -19.77
CA ARG A 103 -14.56 -5.59 -20.71
C ARG A 103 -15.41 -6.59 -19.94
N GLU A 104 -16.62 -6.86 -20.44
CA GLU A 104 -17.42 -7.95 -19.92
C GLU A 104 -16.74 -9.29 -20.27
N PRO A 105 -16.74 -10.26 -19.35
CA PRO A 105 -16.17 -11.56 -19.65
C PRO A 105 -17.03 -12.25 -20.72
N GLU A 106 -16.42 -12.67 -21.80
CA GLU A 106 -17.05 -13.56 -22.76
C GLU A 106 -17.02 -14.98 -22.18
N LEU A 107 -18.18 -15.58 -22.02
CA LEU A 107 -18.30 -16.98 -21.61
C LEU A 107 -17.95 -17.88 -22.80
N ALA A 108 -16.66 -18.11 -23.00
CA ALA A 108 -16.21 -19.08 -23.99
C ALA A 108 -16.38 -20.50 -23.45
N LYS A 109 -16.96 -21.39 -24.25
CA LYS A 109 -16.97 -22.84 -23.94
C LYS A 109 -15.52 -23.35 -24.01
N ILE A 110 -15.15 -24.23 -23.09
CA ILE A 110 -13.80 -24.83 -23.07
C ILE A 110 -13.41 -25.42 -24.44
N GLY A 111 -14.38 -26.04 -25.13
CA GLY A 111 -14.15 -26.56 -26.48
C GLY A 111 -13.74 -25.52 -27.50
N ASP A 112 -14.31 -24.31 -27.44
CA ASP A 112 -13.99 -23.22 -28.37
C ASP A 112 -12.60 -22.66 -28.11
N VAL A 113 -12.21 -22.53 -26.83
CA VAL A 113 -10.87 -22.07 -26.42
C VAL A 113 -9.81 -23.09 -26.86
N THR A 114 -10.04 -24.37 -26.64
CA THR A 114 -9.10 -25.43 -27.06
C THR A 114 -8.96 -25.56 -28.57
N ALA A 115 -10.04 -25.34 -29.31
CA ALA A 115 -10.03 -25.31 -30.77
C ALA A 115 -9.24 -24.12 -31.32
N ALA A 116 -9.43 -22.93 -30.72
CA ALA A 116 -8.66 -21.72 -31.06
C ALA A 116 -7.15 -21.90 -30.81
N TRP A 117 -6.76 -22.49 -29.68
CA TRP A 117 -5.35 -22.79 -29.41
C TRP A 117 -4.73 -23.77 -30.43
N LYS A 118 -5.45 -24.83 -30.80
CA LYS A 118 -4.98 -25.79 -31.82
C LYS A 118 -4.84 -25.16 -33.21
N SER A 119 -5.66 -24.17 -33.52
CA SER A 119 -5.63 -23.47 -34.81
C SER A 119 -4.61 -22.32 -34.86
N GLY A 120 -3.91 -22.02 -33.77
CA GLY A 120 -2.91 -20.95 -33.72
C GLY A 120 -3.49 -19.54 -33.82
N ARG A 121 -4.75 -19.36 -33.48
CA ARG A 121 -5.44 -18.05 -33.44
C ARG A 121 -5.53 -17.50 -32.02
#